data_82aa2958be5afc16969f8186cb4d0821
#
_entry.id   82aa2958be5afc16969f8186cb4d0821
#
_cell.length_a   1.000
_cell.length_b   1.000
_cell.length_c   1.000
_cell.angle_alpha   90.00
_cell.angle_beta   90.00
_cell.angle_gamma   90.00
#
_symmetry.space_group_name_H-M   'P 1'
#
loop_
_entity.id
_entity.type
_entity.pdbx_description
1 polymer ?
#
loop_
_entity_poly.entity_id
_entity_poly.type
_entity_poly.pdbx_seq_one_letter_code
_entity_poly.pdbx_strand_id
1 'polypeptide(L)'
;EKLIEKGFAYESNGSVYFDVFEYNKKGLNYGELSNRNIEELFANTRDLDGQNEKKNPQDFALWKNASPAHIMRWNSPWGEGFPGWHLECTAMSTKYLGEKFDIHGGGMDLKFPHHECEVAQGKACNDITPVNYWMHTNMLTMNGLRMSKSTGNYILPMQLVNGDNDFFEKKFQSSVVRFCF
;
A
#
# COMPACT_ATOMS: atom_id res chain seq x y z
N GLU A 1 6.87 -3.78 17.23
CA GLU A 1 6.80 -3.71 18.72
C GLU A 1 6.16 -2.41 19.15
N LYS A 2 6.70 -1.23 18.79
CA LYS A 2 6.21 0.11 19.22
C LYS A 2 4.69 0.32 19.03
N LEU A 3 4.09 -0.20 17.96
CA LEU A 3 2.64 -0.14 17.75
C LEU A 3 1.85 -0.99 18.74
N ILE A 4 2.38 -2.15 19.11
CA ILE A 4 1.79 -3.01 20.16
C ILE A 4 1.88 -2.32 21.52
N GLU A 5 3.05 -1.79 21.87
CA GLU A 5 3.27 -1.05 23.12
C GLU A 5 2.34 0.15 23.28
N LYS A 6 2.07 0.86 22.18
CA LYS A 6 1.11 1.97 22.13
C LYS A 6 -0.36 1.53 22.06
N GLY A 7 -0.62 0.22 21.93
CA GLY A 7 -1.97 -0.35 21.87
C GLY A 7 -2.70 -0.08 20.55
N PHE A 8 -1.96 0.03 19.43
CA PHE A 8 -2.50 0.15 18.07
C PHE A 8 -2.36 -1.14 17.26
N ALA A 9 -1.74 -2.15 17.84
CA ALA A 9 -1.56 -3.44 17.18
C ALA A 9 -1.66 -4.58 18.20
N TYR A 10 -1.93 -5.77 17.70
CA TYR A 10 -2.05 -6.99 18.51
C TYR A 10 -1.49 -8.20 17.76
N GLU A 11 -1.04 -9.18 18.53
CA GLU A 11 -0.60 -10.48 18.00
C GLU A 11 -1.80 -11.44 17.95
N SER A 12 -1.85 -12.24 16.89
CA SER A 12 -2.77 -13.34 16.72
C SER A 12 -2.13 -14.46 15.89
N ASN A 13 -1.97 -15.64 16.47
CA ASN A 13 -1.43 -16.86 15.83
C ASN A 13 -0.07 -16.63 15.12
N GLY A 14 0.85 -15.88 15.76
CA GLY A 14 2.18 -15.59 15.21
C GLY A 14 2.16 -14.51 14.11
N SER A 15 1.01 -13.91 13.83
CA SER A 15 0.86 -12.73 12.99
C SER A 15 0.59 -11.50 13.85
N VAL A 16 0.90 -10.31 13.32
CA VAL A 16 0.60 -9.04 14.01
C VAL A 16 -0.29 -8.20 13.11
N TYR A 17 -1.36 -7.69 13.67
CA TYR A 17 -2.36 -6.88 12.99
C TYR A 17 -2.45 -5.49 13.60
N PHE A 18 -2.65 -4.48 12.75
CA PHE A 18 -3.01 -3.13 13.17
C PHE A 18 -4.50 -3.09 13.52
N ASP A 19 -4.81 -2.54 14.69
CA ASP A 19 -6.17 -2.41 15.22
C ASP A 19 -6.79 -1.08 14.77
N VAL A 20 -7.54 -1.13 13.67
CA VAL A 20 -8.18 0.06 13.09
C VAL A 20 -9.26 0.61 14.02
N PHE A 21 -9.94 -0.23 14.78
CA PHE A 21 -10.96 0.22 15.72
C PHE A 21 -10.34 1.02 16.88
N GLU A 22 -9.29 0.50 17.50
CA GLU A 22 -8.59 1.23 18.58
C GLU A 22 -7.92 2.51 18.07
N TYR A 23 -7.43 2.53 16.82
CA TYR A 23 -6.89 3.73 16.17
C TYR A 23 -7.93 4.85 16.14
N ASN A 24 -9.16 4.56 15.70
CA ASN A 24 -10.24 5.54 15.65
C ASN A 24 -10.76 5.92 17.04
N LYS A 25 -10.89 4.97 17.93
CA LYS A 25 -11.33 5.20 19.31
C LYS A 25 -10.40 6.16 20.08
N LYS A 26 -9.11 6.17 19.73
CA LYS A 26 -8.12 7.12 20.27
C LYS A 26 -8.18 8.50 19.59
N GLY A 27 -9.17 8.76 18.76
CA GLY A 27 -9.41 10.07 18.12
C GLY A 27 -8.64 10.30 16.83
N LEU A 28 -8.03 9.25 16.28
CA LEU A 28 -7.41 9.26 14.96
C LEU A 28 -8.46 8.85 13.92
N ASN A 29 -8.19 9.08 12.63
CA ASN A 29 -9.17 8.82 11.58
C ASN A 29 -8.58 7.94 10.48
N TYR A 30 -8.94 6.65 10.45
CA TYR A 30 -8.60 5.76 9.35
C TYR A 30 -9.55 6.02 8.18
N GLY A 31 -9.01 6.41 7.05
CA GLY A 31 -9.79 6.84 5.88
C GLY A 31 -9.61 8.33 5.55
N GLU A 32 -8.80 9.07 6.32
CA GLU A 32 -8.60 10.51 6.12
C GLU A 32 -7.94 10.86 4.77
N LEU A 33 -7.00 10.04 4.29
CA LEU A 33 -6.35 10.24 3.00
C LEU A 33 -7.30 9.92 1.84
N SER A 34 -8.06 8.86 1.97
CA SER A 34 -8.95 8.36 0.93
C SER A 34 -10.32 9.02 0.91
N ASN A 35 -10.66 9.81 1.93
CA ASN A 35 -12.01 10.34 2.20
C ASN A 35 -13.07 9.24 2.31
N ARG A 36 -12.70 8.10 2.89
CA ARG A 36 -13.62 6.99 3.09
C ARG A 36 -14.20 7.02 4.50
N ASN A 37 -15.51 6.84 4.58
CA ASN A 37 -16.17 6.64 5.87
C ASN A 37 -15.91 5.21 6.34
N ILE A 38 -15.51 5.08 7.59
CA ILE A 38 -15.27 3.79 8.23
C ILE A 38 -16.51 2.89 8.21
N GLU A 39 -17.70 3.44 8.40
CA GLU A 39 -18.96 2.67 8.37
C GLU A 39 -19.19 2.02 7.01
N GLU A 40 -18.83 2.71 5.91
CA GLU A 40 -18.87 2.15 4.56
C GLU A 40 -17.83 1.06 4.35
N LEU A 41 -16.67 1.19 5.00
CA LEU A 41 -15.62 0.17 4.96
C LEU A 41 -16.07 -1.11 5.67
N PHE A 42 -16.78 -1.00 6.80
CA PHE A 42 -17.35 -2.15 7.50
C PHE A 42 -18.41 -2.88 6.66
N ALA A 43 -19.20 -2.14 5.88
CA ALA A 43 -20.26 -2.72 5.05
C ALA A 43 -19.75 -3.47 3.81
N ASN A 44 -18.54 -3.16 3.33
CA ASN A 44 -17.98 -3.66 2.07
C ASN A 44 -16.78 -4.60 2.21
N THR A 45 -16.61 -5.25 3.36
CA THR A 45 -15.47 -6.14 3.60
C THR A 45 -15.61 -7.42 2.79
N ARG A 46 -14.60 -7.73 1.97
CA ARG A 46 -14.49 -9.02 1.25
C ARG A 46 -13.90 -10.07 2.19
N ASP A 47 -14.35 -11.31 2.05
CA ASP A 47 -13.69 -12.46 2.68
C ASP A 47 -12.29 -12.61 2.08
N LEU A 48 -11.28 -12.33 2.88
CA LEU A 48 -9.88 -12.50 2.55
C LEU A 48 -9.26 -13.57 3.46
N ASP A 49 -8.21 -14.22 2.99
CA ASP A 49 -7.44 -15.17 3.78
C ASP A 49 -6.94 -14.54 5.09
N GLY A 50 -7.15 -15.23 6.22
CA GLY A 50 -6.75 -14.78 7.55
C GLY A 50 -7.78 -13.88 8.25
N GLN A 51 -9.00 -13.77 7.76
CA GLN A 51 -10.07 -13.04 8.45
C GLN A 51 -10.38 -13.60 9.85
N ASN A 52 -10.26 -14.92 10.02
CA ASN A 52 -10.50 -15.58 11.32
C ASN A 52 -9.46 -15.23 12.41
N GLU A 53 -8.32 -14.67 12.02
CA GLU A 53 -7.25 -14.24 12.95
C GLU A 53 -7.39 -12.79 13.38
N LYS A 54 -8.21 -12.00 12.70
CA LYS A 54 -8.39 -10.59 12.96
C LYS A 54 -9.52 -10.33 13.96
N LYS A 55 -9.35 -9.31 14.81
CA LYS A 55 -10.42 -8.83 15.68
C LYS A 55 -11.54 -8.17 14.89
N ASN A 56 -11.17 -7.38 13.87
CA ASN A 56 -12.11 -6.71 12.98
C ASN A 56 -11.68 -6.90 11.52
N PRO A 57 -12.64 -6.97 10.58
CA PRO A 57 -12.33 -7.19 9.16
C PRO A 57 -11.40 -6.14 8.54
N GLN A 58 -11.41 -4.90 9.02
CA GLN A 58 -10.59 -3.79 8.53
C GLN A 58 -9.17 -3.78 9.05
N ASP A 59 -8.89 -4.57 10.08
CA ASP A 59 -7.53 -4.68 10.60
C ASP A 59 -6.61 -5.19 9.50
N PHE A 60 -5.42 -4.66 9.43
CA PHE A 60 -4.47 -5.03 8.39
C PHE A 60 -3.19 -5.61 8.96
N ALA A 61 -2.59 -6.54 8.21
CA ALA A 61 -1.42 -7.24 8.68
C ALA A 61 -0.18 -6.33 8.67
N LEU A 62 0.51 -6.27 9.79
CA LEU A 62 1.85 -5.68 9.95
C LEU A 62 2.92 -6.76 9.77
N TRP A 63 2.70 -7.92 10.34
CA TRP A 63 3.55 -9.09 10.24
C TRP A 63 2.69 -10.33 10.00
N LYS A 64 3.07 -11.16 9.06
CA LYS A 64 2.38 -12.41 8.76
C LYS A 64 3.24 -13.60 9.13
N ASN A 65 2.68 -14.55 9.84
CA ASN A 65 3.29 -15.85 10.08
C ASN A 65 3.57 -16.54 8.74
N ALA A 66 4.81 -17.00 8.54
CA ALA A 66 5.22 -17.66 7.31
C ALA A 66 4.93 -19.17 7.35
N SER A 67 4.29 -19.67 6.30
CA SER A 67 4.22 -21.12 6.08
C SER A 67 5.59 -21.65 5.61
N PRO A 68 5.85 -22.96 5.72
CA PRO A 68 7.09 -23.57 5.23
C PRO A 68 7.37 -23.31 3.74
N ALA A 69 6.34 -23.01 2.95
CA ALA A 69 6.45 -22.72 1.52
C ALA A 69 6.93 -21.28 1.20
N HIS A 70 6.91 -20.36 2.17
CA HIS A 70 7.39 -18.99 1.96
C HIS A 70 8.92 -18.95 1.84
N ILE A 71 9.40 -18.40 0.72
CA ILE A 71 10.84 -18.26 0.44
C ILE A 71 11.44 -17.13 1.28
N MET A 72 10.76 -15.97 1.31
CA MET A 72 11.20 -14.80 2.07
C MET A 72 10.54 -14.80 3.44
N ARG A 73 11.33 -15.04 4.48
CA ARG A 73 10.89 -15.07 5.87
C ARG A 73 12.04 -14.74 6.80
N TRP A 74 11.72 -14.16 7.93
CA TRP A 74 12.68 -13.71 8.95
C TRP A 74 12.17 -14.07 10.33
N ASN A 75 13.10 -14.19 11.27
CA ASN A 75 12.78 -14.36 12.68
C ASN A 75 12.20 -13.08 13.27
N SER A 76 11.21 -13.20 14.12
CA SER A 76 10.62 -12.13 14.90
C SER A 76 10.26 -12.62 16.31
N PRO A 77 9.90 -11.70 17.24
CA PRO A 77 9.40 -12.10 18.56
C PRO A 77 8.15 -13.00 18.50
N TRP A 78 7.42 -12.99 17.39
CA TRP A 78 6.17 -13.75 17.16
C TRP A 78 6.39 -15.03 16.35
N GLY A 79 7.62 -15.33 15.98
CA GLY A 79 7.99 -16.47 15.14
C GLY A 79 8.51 -16.07 13.76
N GLU A 80 8.76 -17.07 12.91
CA GLU A 80 9.15 -16.81 11.52
C GLU A 80 8.00 -16.23 10.72
N GLY A 81 8.27 -15.14 10.00
CA GLY A 81 7.25 -14.44 9.24
C GLY A 81 7.81 -13.44 8.24
N PHE A 82 6.93 -12.63 7.70
CA PHE A 82 7.27 -11.58 6.74
C PHE A 82 6.43 -10.32 6.98
N PRO A 83 6.95 -9.13 6.64
CA PRO A 83 6.23 -7.88 6.83
C PRO A 83 5.03 -7.76 5.88
N GLY A 84 4.00 -7.03 6.31
CA GLY A 84 2.97 -6.52 5.43
C GLY A 84 3.56 -5.47 4.47
N TRP A 85 3.09 -5.42 3.23
CA TRP A 85 3.62 -4.55 2.19
C TRP A 85 3.69 -3.06 2.59
N HIS A 86 2.64 -2.53 3.22
CA HIS A 86 2.65 -1.14 3.72
C HIS A 86 3.63 -0.91 4.87
N LEU A 87 3.92 -1.93 5.69
CA LEU A 87 4.94 -1.82 6.73
C LEU A 87 6.36 -1.70 6.13
N GLU A 88 6.63 -2.38 5.02
CA GLU A 88 7.89 -2.25 4.30
C GLU A 88 8.12 -0.79 3.89
N CYS A 89 7.12 -0.16 3.24
CA CYS A 89 7.20 1.23 2.81
C CYS A 89 7.37 2.18 4.00
N THR A 90 6.58 2.03 5.05
CA THR A 90 6.70 2.85 6.27
C THR A 90 8.07 2.73 6.91
N ALA A 91 8.60 1.51 7.05
CA ALA A 91 9.92 1.28 7.65
C ALA A 91 11.05 1.85 6.80
N MET A 92 11.00 1.66 5.47
CA MET A 92 12.01 2.19 4.56
C MET A 92 11.98 3.71 4.49
N SER A 93 10.82 4.33 4.35
CA SER A 93 10.70 5.79 4.32
C SER A 93 11.18 6.42 5.63
N THR A 94 10.77 5.88 6.76
CA THR A 94 11.23 6.37 8.07
C THR A 94 12.74 6.24 8.21
N LYS A 95 13.34 5.14 7.76
CA LYS A 95 14.78 4.90 7.86
C LYS A 95 15.60 5.86 7.00
N TYR A 96 15.18 6.15 5.79
CA TYR A 96 15.99 6.88 4.82
C TYR A 96 15.60 8.36 4.67
N LEU A 97 14.35 8.72 4.94
CA LEU A 97 13.81 10.07 4.79
C LEU A 97 13.41 10.72 6.12
N GLY A 98 13.37 9.92 7.20
CA GLY A 98 12.93 10.38 8.52
C GLY A 98 11.44 10.08 8.76
N GLU A 99 10.99 10.42 9.97
CA GLU A 99 9.60 10.17 10.40
C GLU A 99 8.59 11.00 9.63
N LYS A 100 9.03 12.10 9.01
CA LYS A 100 8.24 12.98 8.17
C LYS A 100 9.04 13.40 6.95
N PHE A 101 8.44 13.29 5.76
CA PHE A 101 9.08 13.67 4.49
C PHE A 101 8.09 14.42 3.59
N ASP A 102 8.58 15.00 2.48
CA ASP A 102 7.81 15.97 1.72
C ASP A 102 6.79 15.33 0.79
N ILE A 103 7.19 14.41 -0.08
CA ILE A 103 6.34 13.89 -1.16
C ILE A 103 6.36 12.37 -1.16
N HIS A 104 5.16 11.76 -1.16
CA HIS A 104 4.96 10.35 -1.42
C HIS A 104 4.03 10.17 -2.62
N GLY A 105 4.49 9.45 -3.62
CA GLY A 105 3.76 9.23 -4.87
C GLY A 105 3.39 7.79 -5.10
N GLY A 106 2.31 7.58 -5.85
CA GLY A 106 1.89 6.25 -6.30
C GLY A 106 0.72 6.28 -7.26
N GLY A 107 0.29 5.10 -7.69
CA GLY A 107 -0.95 4.99 -8.46
C GLY A 107 -2.19 5.28 -7.61
N MET A 108 -3.28 5.66 -8.24
CA MET A 108 -4.56 5.91 -7.55
C MET A 108 -5.08 4.66 -6.81
N ASP A 109 -4.71 3.46 -7.27
CA ASP A 109 -5.02 2.19 -6.64
C ASP A 109 -4.29 1.99 -5.30
N LEU A 110 -3.14 2.65 -5.10
CA LEU A 110 -2.42 2.62 -3.83
C LEU A 110 -2.99 3.58 -2.78
N LYS A 111 -3.78 4.58 -3.19
CA LYS A 111 -4.37 5.54 -2.26
C LYS A 111 -5.11 4.84 -1.12
N PHE A 112 -5.86 3.79 -1.46
CA PHE A 112 -6.51 2.91 -0.50
C PHE A 112 -6.42 1.45 -0.97
N PRO A 113 -6.04 0.50 -0.09
CA PRO A 113 -5.74 0.69 1.33
C PRO A 113 -4.27 1.04 1.65
N HIS A 114 -3.33 0.90 0.71
CA HIS A 114 -1.89 0.90 0.96
C HIS A 114 -1.38 2.19 1.63
N HIS A 115 -1.54 3.35 1.00
CA HIS A 115 -1.09 4.63 1.57
C HIS A 115 -1.88 5.04 2.82
N GLU A 116 -3.16 4.69 2.90
CA GLU A 116 -3.96 4.89 4.11
C GLU A 116 -3.37 4.11 5.30
N CYS A 117 -2.92 2.87 5.07
CA CYS A 117 -2.24 2.07 6.09
C CYS A 117 -0.91 2.71 6.52
N GLU A 118 -0.16 3.32 5.59
CA GLU A 118 1.08 4.03 5.90
C GLU A 118 0.82 5.28 6.75
N VAL A 119 -0.22 6.05 6.44
CA VAL A 119 -0.67 7.19 7.27
C VAL A 119 -0.99 6.72 8.68
N ALA A 120 -1.78 5.66 8.81
CA ALA A 120 -2.17 5.11 10.10
C ALA A 120 -0.96 4.65 10.92
N GLN A 121 -0.02 3.93 10.29
CA GLN A 121 1.21 3.48 10.93
C GLN A 121 2.08 4.66 11.40
N GLY A 122 2.30 5.65 10.55
CA GLY A 122 3.11 6.82 10.87
C GLY A 122 2.54 7.61 12.04
N LYS A 123 1.26 7.91 12.02
CA LYS A 123 0.55 8.61 13.10
C LYS A 123 0.55 7.81 14.40
N ALA A 124 0.22 6.52 14.34
CA ALA A 124 0.18 5.68 15.52
C ALA A 124 1.58 5.46 16.13
N CYS A 125 2.61 5.32 15.29
CA CYS A 125 3.96 5.07 15.75
C CYS A 125 4.65 6.32 16.30
N ASN A 126 4.57 7.43 15.57
CA ASN A 126 5.40 8.62 15.81
C ASN A 126 4.60 9.87 16.21
N ASP A 127 3.28 9.77 16.32
CA ASP A 127 2.35 10.87 16.66
C ASP A 127 2.39 12.03 15.65
N ILE A 128 2.83 11.76 14.41
CA ILE A 128 2.93 12.75 13.34
C ILE A 128 2.34 12.22 12.03
N THR A 129 1.85 13.13 11.19
CA THR A 129 1.51 12.81 9.79
C THR A 129 2.80 12.59 9.01
N PRO A 130 3.04 11.39 8.44
CA PRO A 130 4.35 11.03 7.90
C PRO A 130 4.73 11.76 6.61
N VAL A 131 3.76 12.28 5.87
CA VAL A 131 3.96 12.87 4.54
C VAL A 131 3.26 14.23 4.44
N ASN A 132 3.96 15.23 3.87
CA ASN A 132 3.37 16.54 3.63
C ASN A 132 2.41 16.53 2.43
N TYR A 133 2.80 15.89 1.32
CA TYR A 133 2.04 15.88 0.07
C TYR A 133 1.94 14.48 -0.51
N TRP A 134 0.72 14.00 -0.66
CA TRP A 134 0.41 12.75 -1.36
C TRP A 134 0.11 13.03 -2.82
N MET A 135 0.79 12.35 -3.74
CA MET A 135 0.58 12.48 -5.17
C MET A 135 0.10 11.16 -5.76
N HIS A 136 -1.05 11.17 -6.40
CA HIS A 136 -1.61 9.97 -7.01
C HIS A 136 -1.86 10.18 -8.50
N THR A 137 -1.33 9.27 -9.33
CA THR A 137 -1.56 9.26 -10.76
C THR A 137 -2.64 8.24 -11.12
N ASN A 138 -3.45 8.57 -12.12
CA ASN A 138 -4.39 7.59 -12.68
C ASN A 138 -3.64 6.48 -13.42
N MET A 139 -4.32 5.35 -13.62
CA MET A 139 -3.81 4.26 -14.45
C MET A 139 -3.63 4.72 -15.88
N LEU A 140 -2.52 4.30 -16.49
CA LEU A 140 -2.35 4.44 -17.93
C LEU A 140 -3.37 3.56 -18.65
N THR A 141 -4.04 4.15 -19.64
CA THR A 141 -5.00 3.44 -20.47
C THR A 141 -4.57 3.48 -21.93
N MET A 142 -4.92 2.44 -22.65
CA MET A 142 -4.81 2.38 -24.10
C MET A 142 -6.19 2.09 -24.67
N ASN A 143 -6.72 2.97 -25.55
CA ASN A 143 -8.08 2.91 -26.08
C ASN A 143 -9.16 2.83 -24.97
N GLY A 144 -8.97 3.57 -23.87
CA GLY A 144 -9.87 3.59 -22.72
C GLY A 144 -9.79 2.37 -21.80
N LEU A 145 -8.98 1.38 -22.12
CA LEU A 145 -8.76 0.18 -21.31
C LEU A 145 -7.44 0.27 -20.51
N ARG A 146 -7.46 -0.19 -19.28
CA ARG A 146 -6.27 -0.24 -18.42
C ARG A 146 -5.15 -1.01 -19.11
N MET A 147 -3.93 -0.44 -19.12
CA MET A 147 -2.74 -1.15 -19.57
C MET A 147 -2.37 -2.25 -18.58
N SER A 148 -2.25 -3.48 -19.10
CA SER A 148 -1.89 -4.65 -18.30
C SER A 148 -1.21 -5.72 -19.14
N LYS A 149 -0.13 -6.29 -18.63
CA LYS A 149 0.55 -7.42 -19.27
C LYS A 149 -0.35 -8.66 -19.36
N SER A 150 -1.15 -8.91 -18.33
CA SER A 150 -2.04 -10.09 -18.26
C SER A 150 -3.14 -10.08 -19.31
N THR A 151 -3.55 -8.91 -19.79
CA THR A 151 -4.58 -8.75 -20.84
C THR A 151 -3.98 -8.56 -22.23
N GLY A 152 -2.64 -8.47 -22.36
CA GLY A 152 -1.98 -8.13 -23.61
C GLY A 152 -2.13 -6.67 -24.05
N ASN A 153 -2.88 -5.85 -23.30
CA ASN A 153 -3.10 -4.43 -23.60
C ASN A 153 -1.99 -3.59 -22.98
N TYR A 154 -0.81 -3.63 -23.55
CA TYR A 154 0.33 -2.82 -23.08
C TYR A 154 1.31 -2.55 -24.23
N ILE A 155 2.09 -1.49 -24.08
CA ILE A 155 3.19 -1.14 -24.97
C ILE A 155 4.40 -0.75 -24.14
N LEU A 156 5.58 -1.19 -24.56
CA LEU A 156 6.83 -0.80 -23.91
C LEU A 156 7.30 0.56 -24.43
N PRO A 157 7.90 1.42 -23.58
CA PRO A 157 8.42 2.72 -24.04
C PRO A 157 9.38 2.62 -25.23
N MET A 158 10.23 1.58 -25.27
CA MET A 158 11.16 1.35 -26.36
C MET A 158 10.47 1.04 -27.69
N GLN A 159 9.30 0.38 -27.66
CA GLN A 159 8.53 0.12 -28.88
C GLN A 159 7.98 1.42 -29.48
N LEU A 160 7.60 2.39 -28.64
CA LEU A 160 7.20 3.74 -29.10
C LEU A 160 8.38 4.49 -29.74
N VAL A 161 9.56 4.42 -29.13
CA VAL A 161 10.76 5.11 -29.59
C VAL A 161 11.30 4.47 -30.89
N ASN A 162 11.28 3.15 -30.98
CA ASN A 162 11.77 2.42 -32.16
C ASN A 162 10.73 2.35 -33.29
N GLY A 163 9.45 2.57 -32.99
CA GLY A 163 8.33 2.38 -33.92
C GLY A 163 8.04 0.90 -34.20
N ASP A 164 8.41 0.03 -33.27
CA ASP A 164 8.23 -1.42 -33.37
C ASP A 164 6.98 -1.83 -32.57
N ASN A 165 5.81 -1.43 -33.08
CA ASN A 165 4.52 -1.72 -32.45
C ASN A 165 3.37 -1.58 -33.47
N ASP A 166 2.25 -2.25 -33.17
CA ASP A 166 1.06 -2.27 -34.02
C ASP A 166 0.05 -1.12 -33.73
N PHE A 167 0.34 -0.27 -32.74
CA PHE A 167 -0.59 0.76 -32.28
C PHE A 167 -0.36 2.12 -32.92
N PHE A 168 0.88 2.41 -33.34
CA PHE A 168 1.26 3.70 -33.91
C PHE A 168 2.11 3.52 -35.16
N GLU A 169 1.76 4.25 -36.20
CA GLU A 169 2.41 4.18 -37.52
C GLU A 169 3.82 4.80 -37.56
N LYS A 170 4.23 5.53 -36.52
CA LYS A 170 5.49 6.29 -36.51
C LYS A 170 6.21 6.24 -35.17
N LYS A 171 7.51 6.50 -35.27
CA LYS A 171 8.40 6.63 -34.09
C LYS A 171 8.13 7.94 -33.35
N PHE A 172 8.30 7.87 -32.03
CA PHE A 172 8.25 9.04 -31.16
C PHE A 172 9.62 9.32 -30.55
N GLN A 173 9.98 10.59 -30.40
CA GLN A 173 11.15 10.95 -29.61
C GLN A 173 10.91 10.61 -28.14
N SER A 174 11.93 10.12 -27.45
CA SER A 174 11.82 9.74 -26.03
C SER A 174 11.33 10.89 -25.12
N SER A 175 11.71 12.14 -25.45
CA SER A 175 11.21 13.32 -24.75
C SER A 175 9.70 13.54 -24.90
N VAL A 176 9.15 13.25 -26.09
CA VAL A 176 7.71 13.32 -26.35
C VAL A 176 6.97 12.24 -25.55
N VAL A 177 7.47 11.01 -25.59
CA VAL A 177 6.89 9.90 -24.80
C VAL A 177 6.89 10.25 -23.32
N ARG A 178 7.99 10.78 -22.80
CA ARG A 178 8.11 11.18 -21.40
C ARG A 178 7.17 12.32 -21.02
N PHE A 179 6.90 13.24 -21.94
CA PHE A 179 6.00 14.37 -21.69
C PHE A 179 4.52 13.96 -21.60
N CYS A 180 4.15 12.84 -22.25
CA CYS A 180 2.78 12.30 -22.22
C CYS A 180 2.41 11.59 -20.91
N PHE A 181 3.42 11.25 -20.10
CA PHE A 181 3.25 10.60 -18.80
C PHE A 181 3.53 11.57 -17.66
#